data_b8c8cff1777f711fc8725643be4857d6
#
_entry.id   b8c8cff1777f711fc8725643be4857d6
#
_cell.length_a   1.000
_cell.length_b   1.000
_cell.length_c   1.000
_cell.angle_alpha   90.00
_cell.angle_beta   90.00
_cell.angle_gamma   90.00
#
_symmetry.space_group_name_H-M   'P 1'
#
loop_
_entity.id
_entity.type
_entity.pdbx_description
1 polymer ?
#
loop_
_entity_poly.entity_id
_entity_poly.type
_entity_poly.pdbx_seq_one_letter_code
_entity_poly.pdbx_strand_id
1 'polypeptide(L)'
;MYDLHGETVHFDTEHNRLLLLDQTELPNKTVVLSLSRLEDMVEAIYNLRVRGAPAIGVAAAVGIAVLSNASAAKTITEFQTEFQKNAATLEKARPTAVNLSWAVNEMRKTQDANREAPIAVQKAALTARALELHAADIAVCRKIGEYGAALLQNCDAVLTHCNAGRLATVKYGTALAPVYVAKEQGHTMKVYADETRPLL
;
A
#
# COMPACT_ATOMS: atom_id res chain seq x y z
N MET A 1 -18.69 9.57 1.33
CA MET A 1 -17.56 9.35 0.39
C MET A 1 -16.32 9.17 1.23
N TYR A 2 -15.62 8.06 1.10
CA TYR A 2 -14.38 7.83 1.85
C TYR A 2 -13.30 8.80 1.39
N ASP A 3 -12.61 9.42 2.34
CA ASP A 3 -11.47 10.30 2.07
C ASP A 3 -10.17 9.51 2.28
N LEU A 4 -9.32 9.49 1.27
CA LEU A 4 -7.99 8.87 1.33
C LEU A 4 -6.90 9.87 1.77
N HIS A 5 -7.22 11.10 2.12
CA HIS A 5 -6.26 12.14 2.54
C HIS A 5 -5.07 12.31 1.56
N GLY A 6 -5.34 12.08 0.27
CA GLY A 6 -4.34 12.11 -0.80
C GLY A 6 -3.45 10.88 -0.88
N GLU A 7 -3.81 9.78 -0.24
CA GLU A 7 -3.16 8.47 -0.30
C GLU A 7 -3.82 7.59 -1.36
N THR A 8 -3.18 6.49 -1.72
CA THR A 8 -3.75 5.47 -2.63
C THR A 8 -4.22 4.23 -1.88
N VAL A 9 -3.66 4.02 -0.70
CA VAL A 9 -3.97 2.94 0.24
C VAL A 9 -4.12 3.56 1.61
N HIS A 10 -5.18 3.22 2.34
CA HIS A 10 -5.41 3.71 3.69
C HIS A 10 -6.00 2.61 4.58
N PHE A 11 -5.60 2.60 5.87
CA PHE A 11 -6.21 1.73 6.88
C PHE A 11 -7.21 2.52 7.72
N ASP A 12 -8.49 2.39 7.41
CA ASP A 12 -9.58 2.87 8.26
C ASP A 12 -9.71 1.94 9.48
N THR A 13 -9.02 2.31 10.55
CA THR A 13 -8.99 1.52 11.79
C THR A 13 -10.31 1.61 12.57
N GLU A 14 -11.08 2.69 12.39
CA GLU A 14 -12.35 2.89 13.07
C GLU A 14 -13.41 1.88 12.58
N HIS A 15 -13.48 1.69 11.26
CA HIS A 15 -14.43 0.76 10.64
C HIS A 15 -13.80 -0.59 10.26
N ASN A 16 -12.52 -0.79 10.55
CA ASN A 16 -11.73 -1.96 10.16
C ASN A 16 -11.83 -2.27 8.67
N ARG A 17 -11.40 -1.31 7.83
CA ARG A 17 -11.46 -1.39 6.37
C ARG A 17 -10.13 -1.08 5.72
N LEU A 18 -9.83 -1.79 4.66
CA LEU A 18 -8.82 -1.39 3.69
C LEU A 18 -9.48 -0.47 2.66
N LEU A 19 -9.04 0.78 2.59
CA LEU A 19 -9.48 1.71 1.56
C LEU A 19 -8.43 1.78 0.46
N LEU A 20 -8.87 1.64 -0.79
CA LEU A 20 -8.02 1.68 -1.99
C LEU A 20 -8.56 2.65 -3.02
N LEU A 21 -7.69 3.45 -3.63
CA LEU A 21 -8.00 4.15 -4.85
C LEU A 21 -8.05 3.13 -6.00
N ASP A 22 -9.21 2.97 -6.63
CA ASP A 22 -9.36 2.10 -7.80
C ASP A 22 -8.68 2.74 -9.02
N GLN A 23 -7.49 2.24 -9.34
CA GLN A 23 -6.69 2.78 -10.44
C GLN A 23 -7.21 2.36 -11.83
N THR A 24 -8.11 1.37 -11.89
CA THR A 24 -8.71 0.93 -13.16
C THR A 24 -9.78 1.90 -13.69
N GLU A 25 -10.34 2.73 -12.81
CA GLU A 25 -11.34 3.75 -13.16
C GLU A 25 -10.70 5.09 -13.56
N LEU A 26 -9.40 5.28 -13.29
CA LEU A 26 -8.68 6.51 -13.64
C LEU A 26 -8.40 6.58 -15.15
N PRO A 27 -8.36 7.77 -15.72
CA PRO A 27 -8.58 9.10 -15.13
C PRO A 27 -10.05 9.51 -15.09
N ASN A 28 -10.96 8.70 -15.62
CA ASN A 28 -12.35 9.09 -15.87
C ASN A 28 -13.15 9.27 -14.58
N LYS A 29 -12.86 8.45 -13.56
CA LYS A 29 -13.54 8.50 -12.26
C LYS A 29 -12.53 8.28 -11.13
N THR A 30 -12.75 8.98 -10.03
CA THR A 30 -12.06 8.71 -8.76
C THR A 30 -12.97 7.86 -7.89
N VAL A 31 -12.65 6.57 -7.79
CA VAL A 31 -13.42 5.60 -7.01
C VAL A 31 -12.56 5.10 -5.85
N VAL A 32 -13.12 5.11 -4.65
CA VAL A 32 -12.48 4.53 -3.46
C VAL A 32 -13.21 3.25 -3.09
N LEU A 33 -12.52 2.14 -3.12
CA LEU A 33 -12.98 0.85 -2.65
C LEU A 33 -12.84 0.76 -1.13
N SER A 34 -13.84 0.17 -0.46
CA SER A 34 -13.82 -0.10 0.97
C SER A 34 -13.93 -1.61 1.18
N LEU A 35 -12.79 -2.25 1.47
CA LEU A 35 -12.64 -3.69 1.45
C LEU A 35 -12.51 -4.26 2.87
N SER A 36 -13.21 -5.38 3.11
CA SER A 36 -13.14 -6.13 4.38
C SER A 36 -13.12 -7.64 4.20
N ARG A 37 -13.32 -8.14 2.98
CA ARG A 37 -13.38 -9.55 2.68
C ARG A 37 -12.14 -9.96 1.89
N LEU A 38 -11.66 -11.17 2.14
CA LEU A 38 -10.47 -11.73 1.49
C LEU A 38 -10.60 -11.75 -0.04
N GLU A 39 -11.77 -12.18 -0.52
CA GLU A 39 -12.03 -12.35 -1.96
C GLU A 39 -11.95 -11.00 -2.69
N ASP A 40 -12.50 -9.94 -2.08
CA ASP A 40 -12.51 -8.59 -2.66
C ASP A 40 -11.09 -8.00 -2.69
N MET A 41 -10.27 -8.28 -1.66
CA MET A 41 -8.87 -7.85 -1.60
C MET A 41 -8.01 -8.59 -2.64
N VAL A 42 -8.23 -9.89 -2.80
CA VAL A 42 -7.55 -10.70 -3.83
C VAL A 42 -7.92 -10.19 -5.22
N GLU A 43 -9.20 -9.93 -5.48
CA GLU A 43 -9.68 -9.36 -6.75
C GLU A 43 -9.03 -8.02 -7.04
N ALA A 44 -9.00 -7.12 -6.05
CA ALA A 44 -8.41 -5.78 -6.21
C ALA A 44 -6.91 -5.82 -6.55
N ILE A 45 -6.16 -6.76 -5.97
CA ILE A 45 -4.73 -6.96 -6.27
C ILE A 45 -4.56 -7.63 -7.64
N TYR A 46 -5.33 -8.68 -7.92
CA TYR A 46 -5.24 -9.45 -9.17
C TYR A 46 -5.60 -8.61 -10.39
N ASN A 47 -6.69 -7.85 -10.32
CA ASN A 47 -7.19 -7.01 -11.40
C ASN A 47 -6.54 -5.62 -11.46
N LEU A 48 -5.44 -5.40 -10.72
CA LEU A 48 -4.67 -4.15 -10.77
C LEU A 48 -5.47 -2.90 -10.33
N ARG A 49 -6.51 -3.05 -9.49
CA ARG A 49 -7.19 -1.90 -8.89
C ARG A 49 -6.25 -1.13 -7.97
N VAL A 50 -5.34 -1.84 -7.30
CA VAL A 50 -4.11 -1.30 -6.72
C VAL A 50 -2.91 -1.87 -7.47
N ARG A 51 -1.98 -1.03 -7.89
CA ARG A 51 -0.76 -1.43 -8.59
C ARG A 51 0.42 -0.54 -8.19
N GLY A 52 1.63 -0.96 -8.56
CA GLY A 52 2.87 -0.38 -8.04
C GLY A 52 3.38 -1.18 -6.86
N ALA A 53 4.69 -1.49 -6.90
CA ALA A 53 5.27 -2.44 -5.96
C ALA A 53 5.05 -2.05 -4.47
N PRO A 54 5.32 -0.81 -4.03
CA PRO A 54 5.09 -0.43 -2.63
C PRO A 54 3.60 -0.45 -2.26
N ALA A 55 2.72 0.13 -3.09
CA ALA A 55 1.29 0.21 -2.80
C ALA A 55 0.65 -1.17 -2.62
N ILE A 56 1.01 -2.16 -3.47
CA ILE A 56 0.50 -3.54 -3.35
C ILE A 56 0.96 -4.18 -2.04
N GLY A 57 2.22 -3.97 -1.63
CA GLY A 57 2.74 -4.48 -0.38
C GLY A 57 1.99 -3.94 0.83
N VAL A 58 1.81 -2.62 0.89
CA VAL A 58 1.07 -1.97 1.98
C VAL A 58 -0.40 -2.41 1.98
N ALA A 59 -1.05 -2.49 0.80
CA ALA A 59 -2.42 -2.98 0.69
C ALA A 59 -2.59 -4.41 1.26
N ALA A 60 -1.62 -5.29 0.99
CA ALA A 60 -1.64 -6.64 1.55
C ALA A 60 -1.44 -6.65 3.07
N ALA A 61 -0.51 -5.86 3.60
CA ALA A 61 -0.29 -5.77 5.04
C ALA A 61 -1.54 -5.27 5.78
N VAL A 62 -2.16 -4.19 5.28
CA VAL A 62 -3.42 -3.66 5.81
C VAL A 62 -4.54 -4.69 5.66
N GLY A 63 -4.66 -5.34 4.50
CA GLY A 63 -5.64 -6.40 4.26
C GLY A 63 -5.53 -7.54 5.28
N ILE A 64 -4.30 -8.00 5.58
CA ILE A 64 -4.05 -9.02 6.61
C ILE A 64 -4.50 -8.53 7.99
N ALA A 65 -4.21 -7.29 8.36
CA ALA A 65 -4.64 -6.72 9.64
C ALA A 65 -6.18 -6.66 9.74
N VAL A 66 -6.85 -6.18 8.68
CA VAL A 66 -8.33 -6.11 8.58
C VAL A 66 -8.94 -7.50 8.77
N LEU A 67 -8.44 -8.51 8.05
CA LEU A 67 -8.93 -9.90 8.15
C LEU A 67 -8.67 -10.49 9.54
N SER A 68 -7.49 -10.23 10.10
CA SER A 68 -7.14 -10.69 11.46
C SER A 68 -8.07 -10.08 12.51
N ASN A 69 -8.35 -8.78 12.42
CA ASN A 69 -9.27 -8.10 13.33
C ASN A 69 -10.70 -8.65 13.23
N ALA A 70 -11.14 -9.01 12.03
CA ALA A 70 -12.46 -9.59 11.78
C ALA A 70 -12.59 -11.05 12.20
N SER A 71 -11.48 -11.75 12.49
CA SER A 71 -11.50 -13.16 12.88
C SER A 71 -12.33 -13.40 14.13
N ALA A 72 -13.21 -14.41 14.06
CA ALA A 72 -14.04 -14.90 15.16
C ALA A 72 -13.43 -16.11 15.90
N ALA A 73 -12.18 -16.47 15.61
CA ALA A 73 -11.46 -17.60 16.21
C ALA A 73 -11.51 -17.55 17.73
N LYS A 74 -11.73 -18.69 18.35
CA LYS A 74 -11.83 -18.84 19.80
C LYS A 74 -10.54 -19.34 20.44
N THR A 75 -9.69 -20.00 19.66
CA THR A 75 -8.40 -20.54 20.12
C THR A 75 -7.26 -19.91 19.32
N ILE A 76 -6.07 -19.87 19.93
CA ILE A 76 -4.85 -19.39 19.28
C ILE A 76 -4.57 -20.21 18.01
N THR A 77 -4.74 -21.50 18.05
CA THR A 77 -4.52 -22.42 16.91
C THR A 77 -5.46 -22.10 15.74
N GLU A 78 -6.76 -21.89 16.00
CA GLU A 78 -7.72 -21.48 14.97
C GLU A 78 -7.32 -20.14 14.34
N PHE A 79 -6.97 -19.16 15.16
CA PHE A 79 -6.55 -17.83 14.70
C PHE A 79 -5.32 -17.91 13.80
N GLN A 80 -4.30 -18.65 14.23
CA GLN A 80 -3.07 -18.82 13.44
C GLN A 80 -3.32 -19.55 12.12
N THR A 81 -4.18 -20.57 12.13
CA THR A 81 -4.56 -21.30 10.91
C THR A 81 -5.27 -20.38 9.92
N GLU A 82 -6.21 -19.57 10.40
CA GLU A 82 -6.94 -18.59 9.59
C GLU A 82 -5.99 -17.53 9.04
N PHE A 83 -5.10 -16.98 9.88
CA PHE A 83 -4.09 -16.02 9.49
C PHE A 83 -3.21 -16.56 8.35
N GLN A 84 -2.65 -17.76 8.51
CA GLN A 84 -1.77 -18.36 7.49
C GLN A 84 -2.49 -18.60 6.17
N LYS A 85 -3.76 -19.06 6.23
CA LYS A 85 -4.61 -19.23 5.04
C LYS A 85 -4.81 -17.90 4.32
N ASN A 86 -5.19 -16.85 5.04
CA ASN A 86 -5.44 -15.53 4.47
C ASN A 86 -4.18 -14.92 3.86
N ALA A 87 -3.05 -14.98 4.59
CA ALA A 87 -1.75 -14.51 4.13
C ALA A 87 -1.29 -15.23 2.85
N ALA A 88 -1.39 -16.55 2.82
CA ALA A 88 -1.02 -17.34 1.64
C ALA A 88 -1.94 -17.08 0.43
N THR A 89 -3.21 -16.79 0.66
CA THR A 89 -4.17 -16.51 -0.41
C THR A 89 -3.90 -15.14 -1.02
N LEU A 90 -3.64 -14.11 -0.19
CA LEU A 90 -3.26 -12.78 -0.69
C LEU A 90 -1.93 -12.81 -1.45
N GLU A 91 -0.93 -13.54 -0.95
CA GLU A 91 0.38 -13.65 -1.61
C GLU A 91 0.26 -14.27 -3.02
N LYS A 92 -0.64 -15.22 -3.21
CA LYS A 92 -0.89 -15.87 -4.50
C LYS A 92 -1.61 -14.97 -5.51
N ALA A 93 -2.20 -13.85 -5.09
CA ALA A 93 -2.89 -12.96 -6.02
C ALA A 93 -1.96 -12.41 -7.11
N ARG A 94 -0.67 -12.18 -6.78
CA ARG A 94 0.37 -11.80 -7.74
C ARG A 94 1.73 -12.38 -7.36
N PRO A 95 2.04 -13.61 -7.78
CA PRO A 95 3.23 -14.33 -7.36
C PRO A 95 4.57 -13.66 -7.71
N THR A 96 4.58 -12.81 -8.74
CA THR A 96 5.78 -12.08 -9.19
C THR A 96 5.98 -10.73 -8.48
N ALA A 97 5.04 -10.30 -7.65
CA ALA A 97 5.13 -9.02 -6.93
C ALA A 97 5.98 -9.16 -5.67
N VAL A 98 7.27 -8.87 -5.77
CA VAL A 98 8.24 -9.04 -4.67
C VAL A 98 7.82 -8.29 -3.40
N ASN A 99 7.32 -7.05 -3.53
CA ASN A 99 6.88 -6.28 -2.37
C ASN A 99 5.63 -6.86 -1.70
N LEU A 100 4.77 -7.55 -2.45
CA LEU A 100 3.63 -8.28 -1.89
C LEU A 100 4.11 -9.38 -0.94
N SER A 101 4.97 -10.27 -1.44
CA SER A 101 5.54 -11.35 -0.63
C SER A 101 6.37 -10.83 0.54
N TRP A 102 7.13 -9.75 0.34
CA TRP A 102 7.87 -9.10 1.42
C TRP A 102 6.94 -8.60 2.53
N ALA A 103 5.89 -7.87 2.20
CA ALA A 103 4.95 -7.33 3.19
C ALA A 103 4.20 -8.46 3.93
N VAL A 104 3.75 -9.50 3.21
CA VAL A 104 3.15 -10.68 3.82
C VAL A 104 4.11 -11.35 4.79
N ASN A 105 5.41 -11.46 4.44
CA ASN A 105 6.43 -12.03 5.33
C ASN A 105 6.69 -11.16 6.57
N GLU A 106 6.64 -9.84 6.45
CA GLU A 106 6.72 -8.95 7.62
C GLU A 106 5.54 -9.17 8.58
N MET A 107 4.34 -9.38 8.05
CA MET A 107 3.16 -9.72 8.86
C MET A 107 3.30 -11.10 9.50
N ARG A 108 3.86 -12.11 8.80
CA ARG A 108 4.16 -13.43 9.36
C ARG A 108 5.17 -13.34 10.51
N LYS A 109 6.26 -12.59 10.35
CA LYS A 109 7.25 -12.36 11.43
C LYS A 109 6.60 -11.75 12.67
N THR A 110 5.70 -10.79 12.47
CA THR A 110 4.95 -10.17 13.58
C THR A 110 4.04 -11.18 14.27
N GLN A 111 3.34 -12.02 13.49
CA GLN A 111 2.51 -13.10 14.01
C GLN A 111 3.34 -14.12 14.80
N ASP A 112 4.49 -14.56 14.26
CA ASP A 112 5.37 -15.53 14.89
C ASP A 112 5.96 -15.01 16.21
N ALA A 113 6.34 -13.74 16.25
CA ALA A 113 6.84 -13.10 17.46
C ALA A 113 5.81 -13.01 18.59
N ASN A 114 4.52 -13.07 18.26
CA ASN A 114 3.41 -12.98 19.21
C ASN A 114 2.60 -14.27 19.31
N ARG A 115 3.09 -15.39 18.76
CA ARG A 115 2.33 -16.63 18.58
C ARG A 115 1.72 -17.23 19.84
N GLU A 116 2.35 -17.04 21.00
CA GLU A 116 1.89 -17.56 22.30
C GLU A 116 1.02 -16.52 23.06
N ALA A 117 0.91 -15.30 22.54
CA ALA A 117 0.14 -14.25 23.20
C ALA A 117 -1.37 -14.43 22.98
N PRO A 118 -2.22 -13.86 23.83
CA PRO A 118 -3.66 -13.85 23.62
C PRO A 118 -4.05 -13.27 22.26
N ILE A 119 -5.12 -13.78 21.64
CA ILE A 119 -5.57 -13.36 20.30
C ILE A 119 -5.70 -11.82 20.18
N ALA A 120 -6.21 -11.16 21.21
CA ALA A 120 -6.33 -9.70 21.19
C ALA A 120 -4.97 -9.00 21.05
N VAL A 121 -3.91 -9.51 21.69
CA VAL A 121 -2.55 -8.99 21.58
C VAL A 121 -1.98 -9.25 20.17
N GLN A 122 -2.20 -10.43 19.62
CA GLN A 122 -1.79 -10.76 18.25
C GLN A 122 -2.44 -9.84 17.22
N LYS A 123 -3.76 -9.59 17.33
CA LYS A 123 -4.50 -8.64 16.48
C LYS A 123 -3.94 -7.22 16.59
N ALA A 124 -3.69 -6.74 17.82
CA ALA A 124 -3.12 -5.41 18.05
C ALA A 124 -1.72 -5.28 17.44
N ALA A 125 -0.87 -6.30 17.58
CA ALA A 125 0.47 -6.32 17.00
C ALA A 125 0.43 -6.27 15.46
N LEU A 126 -0.46 -7.04 14.83
CA LEU A 126 -0.66 -7.02 13.38
C LEU A 126 -1.18 -5.68 12.89
N THR A 127 -2.12 -5.05 13.61
CA THR A 127 -2.61 -3.71 13.31
C THR A 127 -1.48 -2.67 13.38
N ALA A 128 -0.71 -2.70 14.46
CA ALA A 128 0.44 -1.79 14.64
C ALA A 128 1.45 -1.96 13.51
N ARG A 129 1.78 -3.22 13.13
CA ARG A 129 2.72 -3.49 12.04
C ARG A 129 2.23 -2.98 10.69
N ALA A 130 0.95 -3.16 10.37
CA ALA A 130 0.37 -2.64 9.14
C ALA A 130 0.45 -1.11 9.07
N LEU A 131 0.17 -0.42 10.17
CA LEU A 131 0.31 1.05 10.27
C LEU A 131 1.77 1.50 10.16
N GLU A 132 2.72 0.76 10.75
CA GLU A 132 4.16 1.04 10.59
C GLU A 132 4.61 0.92 9.14
N LEU A 133 4.19 -0.14 8.43
CA LEU A 133 4.54 -0.34 7.02
C LEU A 133 3.94 0.76 6.13
N HIS A 134 2.70 1.16 6.41
CA HIS A 134 2.03 2.27 5.74
C HIS A 134 2.79 3.59 5.95
N ALA A 135 3.10 3.94 7.20
CA ALA A 135 3.83 5.16 7.53
C ALA A 135 5.28 5.16 6.98
N ALA A 136 5.94 3.99 7.00
CA ALA A 136 7.29 3.84 6.47
C ALA A 136 7.35 4.07 4.96
N ASP A 137 6.37 3.60 4.18
CA ASP A 137 6.30 3.88 2.75
C ASP A 137 6.19 5.38 2.47
N ILE A 138 5.31 6.07 3.18
CA ILE A 138 5.17 7.53 3.06
C ILE A 138 6.48 8.23 3.40
N ALA A 139 7.14 7.85 4.51
CA ALA A 139 8.36 8.48 4.98
C ALA A 139 9.54 8.24 4.01
N VAL A 140 9.67 7.04 3.47
CA VAL A 140 10.72 6.72 2.48
C VAL A 140 10.49 7.52 1.19
N CYS A 141 9.26 7.54 0.66
CA CYS A 141 8.92 8.29 -0.54
C CYS A 141 9.13 9.81 -0.33
N ARG A 142 8.79 10.33 0.84
CA ARG A 142 9.06 11.73 1.21
C ARG A 142 10.55 12.04 1.21
N LYS A 143 11.39 11.19 1.80
CA LYS A 143 12.85 11.37 1.81
C LYS A 143 13.45 11.30 0.41
N ILE A 144 13.01 10.35 -0.43
CA ILE A 144 13.41 10.31 -1.84
C ILE A 144 13.09 11.66 -2.50
N GLY A 145 11.89 12.19 -2.22
CA GLY A 145 11.46 13.50 -2.71
C GLY A 145 12.38 14.63 -2.26
N GLU A 146 12.70 14.70 -0.97
CA GLU A 146 13.55 15.76 -0.37
C GLU A 146 14.97 15.74 -0.93
N TYR A 147 15.61 14.56 -0.95
CA TYR A 147 16.96 14.44 -1.53
C TYR A 147 16.99 14.74 -3.03
N GLY A 148 15.99 14.24 -3.77
CA GLY A 148 15.91 14.48 -5.19
C GLY A 148 15.55 15.91 -5.54
N ALA A 149 14.68 16.59 -4.79
CA ALA A 149 14.34 17.99 -5.02
C ALA A 149 15.55 18.91 -4.93
N ALA A 150 16.50 18.62 -4.04
CA ALA A 150 17.74 19.38 -3.94
C ALA A 150 18.58 19.30 -5.23
N LEU A 151 18.52 18.19 -5.95
CA LEU A 151 19.21 18.01 -7.23
C LEU A 151 18.50 18.69 -8.40
N LEU A 152 17.20 18.99 -8.25
CA LEU A 152 16.36 19.56 -9.30
C LEU A 152 16.31 21.10 -9.27
N GLN A 153 16.94 21.77 -8.32
CA GLN A 153 16.83 23.22 -8.12
C GLN A 153 17.18 24.06 -9.35
N ASN A 154 18.08 23.57 -10.21
CA ASN A 154 18.52 24.27 -11.44
C ASN A 154 18.02 23.57 -12.71
N CYS A 155 16.99 22.73 -12.61
CA CYS A 155 16.44 22.02 -13.75
C CYS A 155 15.17 22.69 -14.25
N ASP A 156 15.13 23.03 -15.53
CA ASP A 156 13.93 23.54 -16.21
C ASP A 156 12.96 22.43 -16.58
N ALA A 157 13.48 21.21 -16.75
CA ALA A 157 12.70 20.05 -17.19
C ALA A 157 13.30 18.74 -16.70
N VAL A 158 12.45 17.74 -16.54
CA VAL A 158 12.80 16.34 -16.22
C VAL A 158 12.06 15.40 -17.14
N LEU A 159 12.67 14.24 -17.43
CA LEU A 159 12.04 13.11 -18.10
C LEU A 159 11.85 12.00 -17.09
N THR A 160 10.67 11.40 -17.06
CA THR A 160 10.37 10.21 -16.25
C THR A 160 9.90 9.06 -17.12
N HIS A 161 10.25 7.86 -16.69
CA HIS A 161 9.85 6.60 -17.32
C HIS A 161 9.13 5.72 -16.31
N CYS A 162 8.20 4.87 -16.77
CA CYS A 162 7.44 3.93 -15.97
C CYS A 162 6.40 4.59 -15.02
N ASN A 163 5.66 3.77 -14.27
CA ASN A 163 4.72 4.22 -13.25
C ASN A 163 5.45 4.52 -11.94
N ALA A 164 6.08 5.67 -11.85
CA ALA A 164 6.92 6.09 -10.73
C ALA A 164 6.30 7.22 -9.89
N GLY A 165 5.04 7.57 -10.14
CA GLY A 165 4.31 8.61 -9.45
C GLY A 165 3.54 8.11 -8.23
N ARG A 166 2.64 8.96 -7.74
CA ARG A 166 1.86 8.73 -6.51
C ARG A 166 1.09 7.42 -6.52
N LEU A 167 0.61 6.99 -7.68
CA LEU A 167 -0.20 5.78 -7.83
C LEU A 167 0.60 4.48 -7.56
N ALA A 168 1.92 4.54 -7.57
CA ALA A 168 2.77 3.37 -7.33
C ALA A 168 3.06 3.10 -5.86
N THR A 169 2.78 4.04 -4.98
CA THR A 169 3.10 4.03 -3.53
C THR A 169 1.88 4.47 -2.73
N VAL A 170 1.99 4.53 -1.41
CA VAL A 170 0.91 5.11 -0.59
C VAL A 170 0.77 6.61 -0.88
N LYS A 171 1.92 7.32 -0.98
CA LYS A 171 1.94 8.77 -1.21
C LYS A 171 3.27 9.19 -1.83
N TYR A 172 3.29 10.27 -2.58
CA TYR A 172 4.45 10.88 -3.26
C TYR A 172 4.98 10.14 -4.48
N GLY A 173 4.99 8.81 -4.52
CA GLY A 173 5.68 8.05 -5.55
C GLY A 173 7.17 7.85 -5.25
N THR A 174 7.91 7.33 -6.21
CA THR A 174 9.36 7.10 -6.14
C THR A 174 10.11 8.14 -6.96
N ALA A 175 10.38 7.88 -8.24
CA ALA A 175 11.13 8.80 -9.10
C ALA A 175 10.43 10.15 -9.32
N LEU A 176 9.12 10.24 -9.19
CA LEU A 176 8.38 11.51 -9.25
C LEU A 176 8.23 12.21 -7.90
N ALA A 177 8.59 11.58 -6.78
CA ALA A 177 8.55 12.24 -5.47
C ALA A 177 9.38 13.55 -5.42
N PRO A 178 10.60 13.65 -6.04
CA PRO A 178 11.34 14.89 -6.11
C PRO A 178 10.58 16.04 -6.76
N VAL A 179 9.80 15.76 -7.81
CA VAL A 179 9.00 16.77 -8.52
C VAL A 179 7.88 17.31 -7.63
N TYR A 180 7.19 16.43 -6.89
CA TYR A 180 6.15 16.85 -5.96
C TYR A 180 6.71 17.70 -4.81
N VAL A 181 7.85 17.28 -4.23
CA VAL A 181 8.49 18.02 -3.15
C VAL A 181 9.07 19.36 -3.65
N ALA A 182 9.70 19.38 -4.82
CA ALA A 182 10.18 20.63 -5.42
C ALA A 182 9.03 21.61 -5.63
N LYS A 183 7.87 21.13 -6.10
CA LYS A 183 6.67 21.96 -6.27
C LYS A 183 6.14 22.49 -4.93
N GLU A 184 6.13 21.69 -3.87
CA GLU A 184 5.76 22.13 -2.52
C GLU A 184 6.70 23.24 -2.01
N GLN A 185 7.97 23.22 -2.44
CA GLN A 185 8.98 24.24 -2.15
C GLN A 185 8.89 25.47 -3.07
N GLY A 186 7.91 25.53 -3.98
CA GLY A 186 7.67 26.64 -4.88
C GLY A 186 8.46 26.58 -6.21
N HIS A 187 9.22 25.51 -6.45
CA HIS A 187 9.92 25.30 -7.70
C HIS A 187 9.00 24.69 -8.76
N THR A 188 8.99 25.27 -9.97
CA THR A 188 8.22 24.79 -11.12
C THR A 188 9.13 24.32 -12.23
N MET A 189 8.82 23.19 -12.83
CA MET A 189 9.58 22.62 -13.94
C MET A 189 8.64 21.89 -14.91
N LYS A 190 9.10 21.67 -16.14
CA LYS A 190 8.40 20.81 -17.10
C LYS A 190 8.68 19.36 -16.78
N VAL A 191 7.64 18.51 -16.87
CA VAL A 191 7.78 17.06 -16.71
C VAL A 191 7.36 16.39 -18.00
N TYR A 192 8.27 15.65 -18.60
CA TYR A 192 8.00 14.78 -19.73
C TYR A 192 7.84 13.35 -19.21
N ALA A 193 6.73 12.72 -19.49
CA ALA A 193 6.45 11.35 -19.07
C ALA A 193 6.17 10.49 -20.28
N ASP A 194 6.80 9.32 -20.32
CA ASP A 194 6.49 8.31 -21.32
C ASP A 194 5.08 7.76 -21.09
N GLU A 195 4.40 7.47 -22.18
CA GLU A 195 3.11 6.78 -22.10
C GLU A 195 3.31 5.30 -21.73
N THR A 196 2.58 4.82 -20.73
CA THR A 196 2.58 3.42 -20.33
C THR A 196 1.27 2.76 -20.75
N ARG A 197 1.33 1.75 -21.59
CA ARG A 197 0.19 1.03 -22.16
C ARG A 197 0.23 -0.45 -21.78
N PRO A 198 -0.93 -1.15 -21.79
CA PRO A 198 -2.31 -0.70 -22.07
C PRO A 198 -3.02 -0.03 -20.87
N LEU A 199 -2.51 -0.22 -19.66
CA LEU A 199 -3.09 0.32 -18.43
C LEU A 199 -2.14 1.39 -17.86
N LEU A 200 -2.34 2.63 -18.16
CA LEU A 200 -1.65 3.83 -17.63
C LEU A 200 -0.36 3.60 -16.85
#